data_743c93ee875a0d87ad174dd96d6d5823
#
_entry.id   743c93ee875a0d87ad174dd96d6d5823
#
_cell.length_a   1.000
_cell.length_b   1.000
_cell.length_c   1.000
_cell.angle_alpha   90.00
_cell.angle_beta   90.00
_cell.angle_gamma   90.00
#
_symmetry.space_group_name_H-M   'P 1'
#
loop_
_entity.id
_entity.type
_entity.pdbx_description
1 polymer ?
#
loop_
_entity_poly.entity_id
_entity_poly.type
_entity_poly.pdbx_seq_one_letter_code
_entity_poly.pdbx_strand_id
1 'polypeptide(L)'
;MIELQDVCFAYDGVPALRHVTATVEKGETVALLGPNGAGKSTLLRLVNGLIFPEVGRYLFEGTEITARRMREHRYAKCFHQRVGYVWQNPAVQLFSASVWEELAFGPEQMGLSAAEVRQRVEDALALCGIEHLAARAPYTLSGGEQKRTAIAAVLTMNPAVWTLDEPLAALDEAGAAWLTDFLRALKRAGKTVLFSTHDTALADALADARWRFTPAREVRVER
;
A
#
# COMPACT_ATOMS: atom_id res chain seq x y z
N MET A 1 -10.46 -3.17 11.91
CA MET A 1 -9.58 -2.02 11.62
C MET A 1 -10.03 -1.25 10.38
N ILE A 2 -10.26 -1.93 9.28
CA ILE A 2 -10.86 -1.38 8.04
C ILE A 2 -12.23 -2.01 7.88
N GLU A 3 -13.26 -1.20 7.61
CA GLU A 3 -14.62 -1.68 7.38
C GLU A 3 -15.18 -1.06 6.10
N LEU A 4 -15.64 -1.89 5.19
CA LEU A 4 -16.35 -1.53 3.97
C LEU A 4 -17.80 -2.00 4.10
N GLN A 5 -18.74 -1.07 4.00
CA GLN A 5 -20.17 -1.32 4.18
C GLN A 5 -20.91 -0.95 2.90
N ASP A 6 -21.28 -1.95 2.10
CA ASP A 6 -22.04 -1.80 0.84
C ASP A 6 -21.41 -0.80 -0.14
N VAL A 7 -20.09 -0.85 -0.29
CA VAL A 7 -19.32 0.13 -1.07
C VAL A 7 -19.50 -0.08 -2.57
N CYS A 8 -19.98 0.98 -3.25
CA CYS A 8 -19.97 1.09 -4.71
C CYS A 8 -19.12 2.27 -5.16
N PHE A 9 -18.43 2.10 -6.28
CA PHE A 9 -17.65 3.15 -6.93
C PHE A 9 -17.59 2.96 -8.45
N ALA A 10 -17.68 4.05 -9.20
CA ALA A 10 -17.58 4.06 -10.66
C ALA A 10 -16.56 5.14 -11.12
N TYR A 11 -15.93 4.91 -12.27
CA TYR A 11 -15.17 5.90 -13.01
C TYR A 11 -16.01 6.32 -14.22
N ASP A 12 -16.41 7.59 -14.30
CA ASP A 12 -17.20 8.14 -15.41
C ASP A 12 -18.44 7.26 -15.76
N GLY A 13 -19.13 6.79 -14.71
CA GLY A 13 -20.30 5.93 -14.84
C GLY A 13 -20.00 4.45 -15.11
N VAL A 14 -18.73 4.06 -15.29
CA VAL A 14 -18.31 2.66 -15.44
C VAL A 14 -18.04 2.05 -14.07
N PRO A 15 -18.84 1.09 -13.60
CA PRO A 15 -18.65 0.50 -12.29
C PRO A 15 -17.28 -0.16 -12.13
N ALA A 16 -16.61 0.12 -11.02
CA ALA A 16 -15.34 -0.50 -10.64
C ALA A 16 -15.45 -1.34 -9.36
N LEU A 17 -16.35 -0.97 -8.44
CA LEU A 17 -16.70 -1.73 -7.24
C LEU A 17 -18.23 -1.75 -7.11
N ARG A 18 -18.80 -2.91 -6.73
CA ARG A 18 -20.22 -3.08 -6.51
C ARG A 18 -20.48 -3.83 -5.21
N HIS A 19 -21.25 -3.20 -4.32
CA HIS A 19 -21.75 -3.79 -3.08
C HIS A 19 -20.68 -4.51 -2.24
N VAL A 20 -19.48 -3.89 -2.14
CA VAL A 20 -18.38 -4.49 -1.39
C VAL A 20 -18.63 -4.31 0.10
N THR A 21 -18.86 -5.44 0.80
CA THR A 21 -18.96 -5.49 2.25
C THR A 21 -17.90 -6.44 2.78
N ALA A 22 -16.91 -5.89 3.50
CA ALA A 22 -15.78 -6.66 4.01
C ALA A 22 -15.10 -5.94 5.17
N THR A 23 -14.39 -6.69 6.00
CA THR A 23 -13.62 -6.16 7.13
C THR A 23 -12.21 -6.71 7.12
N VAL A 24 -11.24 -5.86 7.48
CA VAL A 24 -9.85 -6.26 7.76
C VAL A 24 -9.58 -5.99 9.23
N GLU A 25 -9.17 -7.01 9.94
CA GLU A 25 -8.79 -6.90 11.34
C GLU A 25 -7.36 -6.35 11.49
N LYS A 26 -7.05 -5.85 12.67
CA LYS A 26 -5.69 -5.36 12.97
C LYS A 26 -4.70 -6.54 12.93
N GLY A 27 -3.62 -6.37 12.17
CA GLY A 27 -2.59 -7.40 12.00
C GLY A 27 -2.95 -8.47 10.95
N GLU A 28 -4.14 -8.41 10.35
CA GLU A 28 -4.55 -9.34 9.31
C GLU A 28 -3.84 -9.04 7.98
N THR A 29 -3.44 -10.10 7.28
CA THR A 29 -2.89 -10.02 5.93
C THR A 29 -3.93 -10.50 4.92
N VAL A 30 -4.35 -9.62 4.00
CA VAL A 30 -5.40 -9.88 3.02
C VAL A 30 -4.84 -9.83 1.60
N ALA A 31 -5.04 -10.89 0.83
CA ALA A 31 -4.72 -10.93 -0.59
C ALA A 31 -5.96 -10.58 -1.44
N LEU A 32 -5.83 -9.60 -2.32
CA LEU A 32 -6.85 -9.21 -3.29
C LEU A 32 -6.59 -9.97 -4.60
N LEU A 33 -7.42 -10.95 -4.92
CA LEU A 33 -7.27 -11.85 -6.06
C LEU A 33 -8.31 -11.56 -7.16
N GLY A 34 -7.91 -11.69 -8.40
CA GLY A 34 -8.81 -11.54 -9.54
C GLY A 34 -8.10 -11.03 -10.79
N PRO A 35 -8.77 -11.06 -11.95
CA PRO A 35 -8.18 -10.63 -13.21
C PRO A 35 -7.82 -9.13 -13.21
N ASN A 36 -7.01 -8.75 -14.22
CA ASN A 36 -6.71 -7.34 -14.44
C ASN A 36 -7.98 -6.56 -14.74
N GLY A 37 -8.07 -5.35 -14.20
CA GLY A 37 -9.25 -4.51 -14.33
C GLY A 37 -10.47 -4.93 -13.48
N ALA A 38 -10.35 -5.91 -12.56
CA ALA A 38 -11.46 -6.36 -11.71
C ALA A 38 -11.83 -5.39 -10.58
N GLY A 39 -11.02 -4.34 -10.34
CA GLY A 39 -11.28 -3.36 -9.28
C GLY A 39 -10.29 -3.43 -8.11
N LYS A 40 -9.27 -4.31 -8.13
CA LYS A 40 -8.29 -4.46 -7.03
C LYS A 40 -7.58 -3.14 -6.69
N SER A 41 -6.98 -2.49 -7.68
CA SER A 41 -6.32 -1.18 -7.50
C SER A 41 -7.30 -0.08 -7.10
N THR A 42 -8.55 -0.14 -7.57
CA THR A 42 -9.61 0.79 -7.16
C THR A 42 -9.89 0.64 -5.67
N LEU A 43 -10.00 -0.59 -5.18
CA LEU A 43 -10.19 -0.85 -3.75
C LEU A 43 -8.99 -0.35 -2.93
N LEU A 44 -7.75 -0.61 -3.37
CA LEU A 44 -6.57 -0.09 -2.69
C LEU A 44 -6.54 1.44 -2.65
N ARG A 45 -6.91 2.13 -3.74
CA ARG A 45 -7.04 3.60 -3.74
C ARG A 45 -8.10 4.09 -2.77
N LEU A 46 -9.24 3.40 -2.68
CA LEU A 46 -10.31 3.72 -1.73
C LEU A 46 -9.81 3.55 -0.29
N VAL A 47 -9.15 2.44 0.02
CA VAL A 47 -8.55 2.18 1.35
C VAL A 47 -7.51 3.24 1.71
N ASN A 48 -6.80 3.79 0.73
CA ASN A 48 -5.86 4.89 0.94
C ASN A 48 -6.50 6.28 0.96
N GLY A 49 -7.84 6.40 0.88
CA GLY A 49 -8.51 7.70 0.91
C GLY A 49 -8.21 8.59 -0.30
N LEU A 50 -7.79 8.01 -1.43
CA LEU A 50 -7.54 8.72 -2.69
C LEU A 50 -8.81 8.85 -3.54
N ILE A 51 -9.77 7.96 -3.34
CA ILE A 51 -11.13 7.99 -3.89
C ILE A 51 -12.11 7.61 -2.77
N PHE A 52 -13.39 7.92 -2.97
CA PHE A 52 -14.42 7.77 -1.93
C PHE A 52 -15.62 7.03 -2.48
N PRO A 53 -16.35 6.23 -1.66
CA PRO A 53 -17.57 5.56 -2.09
C PRO A 53 -18.59 6.53 -2.67
N GLU A 54 -19.29 6.15 -3.75
CA GLU A 54 -20.49 6.82 -4.23
C GLU A 54 -21.73 6.35 -3.45
N VAL A 55 -21.72 5.06 -3.07
CA VAL A 55 -22.74 4.44 -2.21
C VAL A 55 -22.00 3.64 -1.14
N GLY A 56 -22.60 3.53 0.03
CA GLY A 56 -22.02 2.81 1.16
C GLY A 56 -21.02 3.66 1.96
N ARG A 57 -20.20 3.01 2.78
CA ARG A 57 -19.30 3.68 3.72
C ARG A 57 -17.96 2.95 3.82
N TYR A 58 -16.90 3.72 3.96
CA TYR A 58 -15.59 3.22 4.36
C TYR A 58 -15.23 3.78 5.73
N LEU A 59 -14.95 2.89 6.69
CA LEU A 59 -14.49 3.26 8.03
C LEU A 59 -13.07 2.76 8.27
N PHE A 60 -12.26 3.62 8.83
CA PHE A 60 -10.94 3.30 9.36
C PHE A 60 -10.92 3.54 10.87
N GLU A 61 -10.77 2.46 11.64
CA GLU A 61 -10.85 2.47 13.11
C GLU A 61 -12.12 3.17 13.63
N GLY A 62 -13.26 2.78 13.07
CA GLY A 62 -14.57 3.33 13.43
C GLY A 62 -14.84 4.75 12.93
N THR A 63 -13.87 5.39 12.29
CA THR A 63 -14.03 6.74 11.73
C THR A 63 -14.30 6.65 10.23
N GLU A 64 -15.40 7.21 9.77
CA GLU A 64 -15.75 7.24 8.35
C GLU A 64 -14.80 8.12 7.56
N ILE A 65 -14.24 7.58 6.47
CA ILE A 65 -13.33 8.27 5.57
C ILE A 65 -14.12 8.85 4.40
N THR A 66 -14.12 10.18 4.31
CA THR A 66 -14.88 10.93 3.30
C THR A 66 -14.01 11.97 2.63
N ALA A 67 -14.38 12.39 1.41
CA ALA A 67 -13.72 13.49 0.70
C ALA A 67 -13.64 14.77 1.55
N ARG A 68 -14.69 15.07 2.32
CA ARG A 68 -14.74 16.24 3.20
C ARG A 68 -13.65 16.15 4.29
N ARG A 69 -13.53 15.02 4.99
CA ARG A 69 -12.51 14.83 6.02
C ARG A 69 -11.10 14.87 5.46
N MET A 70 -10.89 14.26 4.30
CA MET A 70 -9.56 14.21 3.67
C MET A 70 -9.14 15.58 3.10
N ARG A 71 -10.04 16.56 2.96
CA ARG A 71 -9.67 17.97 2.69
C ARG A 71 -9.10 18.69 3.91
N GLU A 72 -9.35 18.20 5.11
CA GLU A 72 -8.75 18.72 6.33
C GLU A 72 -7.29 18.28 6.39
N HIS A 73 -6.36 19.17 6.08
CA HIS A 73 -4.93 18.86 5.93
C HIS A 73 -4.34 18.09 7.12
N ARG A 74 -4.70 18.47 8.33
CA ARG A 74 -4.21 17.80 9.56
C ARG A 74 -4.72 16.37 9.63
N TYR A 75 -5.99 16.13 9.32
CA TYR A 75 -6.59 14.80 9.32
C TYR A 75 -5.95 13.91 8.25
N ALA A 76 -5.88 14.40 7.00
CA ALA A 76 -5.28 13.68 5.89
C ALA A 76 -3.83 13.27 6.19
N LYS A 77 -3.04 14.19 6.77
CA LYS A 77 -1.66 13.92 7.17
C LYS A 77 -1.59 12.79 8.21
N CYS A 78 -2.39 12.85 9.27
CA CYS A 78 -2.44 11.78 10.28
C CYS A 78 -2.91 10.44 9.69
N PHE A 79 -3.85 10.45 8.76
CA PHE A 79 -4.34 9.25 8.09
C PHE A 79 -3.24 8.61 7.23
N HIS A 80 -2.57 9.39 6.36
CA HIS A 80 -1.51 8.88 5.48
C HIS A 80 -0.24 8.46 6.23
N GLN A 81 -0.01 8.94 7.46
CA GLN A 81 1.04 8.39 8.33
C GLN A 81 0.73 6.96 8.79
N ARG A 82 -0.54 6.57 8.80
CA ARG A 82 -1.01 5.28 9.30
C ARG A 82 -1.30 4.26 8.21
N VAL A 83 -1.61 4.73 7.00
CA VAL A 83 -1.93 3.91 5.83
C VAL A 83 -0.92 4.22 4.73
N GLY A 84 0.01 3.29 4.51
CA GLY A 84 1.05 3.40 3.48
C GLY A 84 0.63 2.70 2.19
N TYR A 85 1.01 3.26 1.04
CA TYR A 85 0.69 2.70 -0.27
C TYR A 85 1.93 2.54 -1.15
N VAL A 86 2.15 1.32 -1.60
CA VAL A 86 3.15 1.01 -2.64
C VAL A 86 2.42 0.76 -3.95
N TRP A 87 2.62 1.63 -4.92
CA TRP A 87 1.93 1.59 -6.20
C TRP A 87 2.48 0.48 -7.10
N GLN A 88 1.65 0.03 -8.04
CA GLN A 88 2.04 -0.96 -9.04
C GLN A 88 3.26 -0.50 -9.83
N ASN A 89 3.22 0.73 -10.36
CA ASN A 89 4.33 1.36 -11.05
C ASN A 89 5.07 2.31 -10.10
N PRO A 90 6.26 1.94 -9.59
CA PRO A 90 7.02 2.78 -8.68
C PRO A 90 7.52 4.08 -9.31
N ALA A 91 7.74 4.11 -10.63
CA ALA A 91 8.24 5.31 -11.32
C ALA A 91 7.29 6.52 -11.21
N VAL A 92 5.97 6.29 -11.03
CA VAL A 92 5.01 7.39 -10.82
C VAL A 92 4.85 7.77 -9.36
N GLN A 93 5.45 7.01 -8.44
CA GLN A 93 5.44 7.28 -7.00
C GLN A 93 6.67 8.10 -6.59
N LEU A 94 7.83 7.84 -7.22
CA LEU A 94 9.12 8.43 -6.88
C LEU A 94 9.31 9.77 -7.62
N PHE A 95 9.62 10.84 -6.87
CA PHE A 95 9.65 12.20 -7.42
C PHE A 95 10.86 13.05 -6.97
N SER A 96 11.63 12.58 -5.99
CA SER A 96 12.75 13.33 -5.41
C SER A 96 14.01 13.29 -6.28
N ALA A 97 14.99 14.16 -6.00
CA ALA A 97 16.24 14.23 -6.76
C ALA A 97 17.19 13.06 -6.43
N SER A 98 17.07 12.46 -5.25
CA SER A 98 17.86 11.29 -4.83
C SER A 98 17.01 10.29 -4.04
N VAL A 99 17.48 9.05 -3.96
CA VAL A 99 16.87 8.01 -3.11
C VAL A 99 16.84 8.47 -1.66
N TRP A 100 17.91 9.10 -1.18
CA TRP A 100 17.95 9.63 0.19
C TRP A 100 16.82 10.61 0.46
N GLU A 101 16.64 11.62 -0.41
CA GLU A 101 15.57 12.61 -0.29
C GLU A 101 14.18 11.98 -0.40
N GLU A 102 14.02 10.99 -1.26
CA GLU A 102 12.75 10.24 -1.38
C GLU A 102 12.36 9.55 -0.07
N LEU A 103 13.33 8.91 0.60
CA LEU A 103 13.12 8.26 1.88
C LEU A 103 12.95 9.26 3.04
N ALA A 104 13.62 10.41 2.98
CA ALA A 104 13.54 11.45 4.00
C ALA A 104 12.21 12.21 3.97
N PHE A 105 11.59 12.33 2.80
CA PHE A 105 10.40 13.16 2.59
C PHE A 105 9.26 12.85 3.58
N GLY A 106 8.89 11.59 3.73
CA GLY A 106 7.83 11.17 4.65
C GLY A 106 8.10 11.57 6.11
N PRO A 107 9.23 11.15 6.70
CA PRO A 107 9.65 11.53 8.05
C PRO A 107 9.73 13.03 8.28
N GLU A 108 10.24 13.80 7.32
CA GLU A 108 10.27 15.28 7.40
C GLU A 108 8.84 15.85 7.44
N GLN A 109 7.95 15.36 6.59
CA GLN A 109 6.55 15.75 6.64
C GLN A 109 5.87 15.35 7.96
N MET A 110 6.33 14.31 8.64
CA MET A 110 5.87 13.96 9.98
C MET A 110 6.36 14.95 11.05
N GLY A 111 7.34 15.80 10.75
CA GLY A 111 7.93 16.77 11.66
C GLY A 111 8.96 16.16 12.61
N LEU A 112 9.60 15.05 12.19
CA LEU A 112 10.66 14.42 12.97
C LEU A 112 11.94 15.28 12.96
N SER A 113 12.75 15.14 13.98
CA SER A 113 14.07 15.79 14.04
C SER A 113 15.01 15.25 12.95
N ALA A 114 16.00 16.06 12.55
CA ALA A 114 16.98 15.65 11.55
C ALA A 114 17.72 14.35 11.93
N ALA A 115 17.95 14.10 13.20
CA ALA A 115 18.57 12.87 13.70
C ALA A 115 17.65 11.65 13.51
N GLU A 116 16.37 11.78 13.82
CA GLU A 116 15.37 10.72 13.62
C GLU A 116 15.13 10.44 12.14
N VAL A 117 15.07 11.48 11.29
CA VAL A 117 14.98 11.34 9.83
C VAL A 117 16.15 10.53 9.32
N ARG A 118 17.39 10.95 9.67
CA ARG A 118 18.61 10.25 9.27
C ARG A 118 18.58 8.78 9.67
N GLN A 119 18.26 8.47 10.94
CA GLN A 119 18.23 7.10 11.44
C GLN A 119 17.21 6.25 10.68
N ARG A 120 16.00 6.77 10.44
CA ARG A 120 14.96 6.04 9.70
C ARG A 120 15.35 5.78 8.25
N VAL A 121 16.01 6.74 7.60
CA VAL A 121 16.49 6.57 6.22
C VAL A 121 17.59 5.52 6.16
N GLU A 122 18.60 5.59 7.03
CA GLU A 122 19.70 4.63 7.10
C GLU A 122 19.17 3.20 7.36
N ASP A 123 18.26 3.05 8.33
CA ASP A 123 17.61 1.76 8.63
C ASP A 123 16.83 1.21 7.43
N ALA A 124 16.06 2.07 6.75
CA ALA A 124 15.26 1.64 5.60
C ALA A 124 16.14 1.27 4.39
N LEU A 125 17.22 2.02 4.13
CA LEU A 125 18.21 1.70 3.10
C LEU A 125 18.81 0.30 3.36
N ALA A 126 19.26 0.05 4.59
CA ALA A 126 19.86 -1.22 4.98
C ALA A 126 18.86 -2.39 4.89
N LEU A 127 17.64 -2.23 5.42
CA LEU A 127 16.61 -3.26 5.37
C LEU A 127 16.19 -3.63 3.93
N CYS A 128 16.25 -2.64 3.02
CA CYS A 128 15.92 -2.87 1.62
C CYS A 128 17.13 -3.23 0.75
N GLY A 129 18.37 -3.19 1.31
CA GLY A 129 19.62 -3.52 0.61
C GLY A 129 19.93 -2.54 -0.53
N ILE A 130 19.65 -1.24 -0.32
CA ILE A 130 19.80 -0.19 -1.34
C ILE A 130 20.69 0.97 -0.87
N GLU A 131 21.57 0.77 0.11
CA GLU A 131 22.45 1.81 0.66
C GLU A 131 23.33 2.44 -0.44
N HIS A 132 23.78 1.61 -1.38
CA HIS A 132 24.63 2.03 -2.50
C HIS A 132 23.90 2.91 -3.52
N LEU A 133 22.58 3.01 -3.42
CA LEU A 133 21.72 3.84 -4.30
C LEU A 133 21.37 5.19 -3.69
N ALA A 134 21.72 5.46 -2.42
CA ALA A 134 21.26 6.61 -1.66
C ALA A 134 21.42 7.97 -2.37
N ALA A 135 22.53 8.16 -3.08
CA ALA A 135 22.82 9.40 -3.81
C ALA A 135 22.29 9.41 -5.26
N ARG A 136 21.74 8.29 -5.74
CA ARG A 136 21.24 8.18 -7.12
C ARG A 136 19.85 8.77 -7.28
N ALA A 137 19.58 9.34 -8.44
CA ALA A 137 18.23 9.81 -8.79
C ALA A 137 17.31 8.61 -9.10
N PRO A 138 16.08 8.57 -8.55
CA PRO A 138 15.17 7.43 -8.71
C PRO A 138 14.88 7.04 -10.16
N TYR A 139 14.83 8.01 -11.09
CA TYR A 139 14.58 7.74 -12.50
C TYR A 139 15.75 7.03 -13.21
N THR A 140 16.94 6.93 -12.58
CA THR A 140 18.11 6.21 -13.12
C THR A 140 18.18 4.75 -12.66
N LEU A 141 17.26 4.34 -11.82
CA LEU A 141 17.24 3.01 -11.22
C LEU A 141 16.53 2.00 -12.13
N SER A 142 16.92 0.73 -12.03
CA SER A 142 16.17 -0.38 -12.61
C SER A 142 14.77 -0.50 -11.96
N GLY A 143 13.84 -1.19 -12.60
CA GLY A 143 12.48 -1.38 -12.06
C GLY A 143 12.46 -2.04 -10.68
N GLY A 144 13.33 -3.03 -10.44
CA GLY A 144 13.48 -3.67 -9.14
C GLY A 144 14.05 -2.75 -8.07
N GLU A 145 15.06 -1.93 -8.40
CA GLU A 145 15.63 -0.93 -7.50
C GLU A 145 14.59 0.17 -7.18
N GLN A 146 13.81 0.62 -8.18
CA GLN A 146 12.71 1.56 -7.96
C GLN A 146 11.65 0.98 -7.02
N LYS A 147 11.29 -0.31 -7.18
CA LYS A 147 10.34 -0.99 -6.29
C LYS A 147 10.86 -1.05 -4.85
N ARG A 148 12.12 -1.42 -4.66
CA ARG A 148 12.75 -1.41 -3.32
C ARG A 148 12.79 -0.01 -2.72
N THR A 149 13.10 1.02 -3.52
CA THR A 149 13.08 2.43 -3.10
C THR A 149 11.68 2.88 -2.68
N ALA A 150 10.64 2.55 -3.46
CA ALA A 150 9.26 2.89 -3.11
C ALA A 150 8.80 2.20 -1.80
N ILE A 151 9.19 0.94 -1.58
CA ILE A 151 8.93 0.21 -0.34
C ILE A 151 9.69 0.87 0.83
N ALA A 152 10.97 1.21 0.64
CA ALA A 152 11.80 1.87 1.65
C ALA A 152 11.23 3.24 2.05
N ALA A 153 10.74 4.03 1.08
CA ALA A 153 10.10 5.32 1.35
C ALA A 153 8.82 5.18 2.22
N VAL A 154 8.01 4.15 1.97
CA VAL A 154 6.86 3.84 2.84
C VAL A 154 7.32 3.32 4.20
N LEU A 155 8.40 2.54 4.25
CA LEU A 155 8.94 1.96 5.49
C LEU A 155 9.42 3.04 6.47
N THR A 156 10.02 4.13 5.98
CA THR A 156 10.47 5.25 6.84
C THR A 156 9.35 5.90 7.64
N MET A 157 8.11 5.86 7.15
CA MET A 157 6.92 6.34 7.86
C MET A 157 6.40 5.33 8.90
N ASN A 158 6.79 4.05 8.80
CA ASN A 158 6.38 2.95 9.67
C ASN A 158 4.84 2.82 9.84
N PRO A 159 4.06 2.78 8.76
CA PRO A 159 2.60 2.78 8.86
C PRO A 159 2.05 1.54 9.57
N ALA A 160 0.85 1.65 10.12
CA ALA A 160 0.13 0.53 10.74
C ALA A 160 -0.50 -0.40 9.68
N VAL A 161 -0.92 0.19 8.56
CA VAL A 161 -1.51 -0.51 7.42
C VAL A 161 -0.62 -0.33 6.20
N TRP A 162 -0.30 -1.43 5.54
CA TRP A 162 0.42 -1.48 4.28
C TRP A 162 -0.53 -1.91 3.16
N THR A 163 -0.58 -1.14 2.11
CA THR A 163 -1.28 -1.51 0.90
C THR A 163 -0.28 -1.59 -0.26
N LEU A 164 -0.28 -2.70 -1.00
CA LEU A 164 0.64 -2.92 -2.10
C LEU A 164 -0.12 -3.37 -3.35
N ASP A 165 0.07 -2.67 -4.45
CA ASP A 165 -0.59 -2.99 -5.71
C ASP A 165 0.37 -3.77 -6.62
N GLU A 166 0.03 -5.04 -6.92
CA GLU A 166 0.82 -5.99 -7.72
C GLU A 166 2.32 -5.94 -7.35
N PRO A 167 2.69 -6.19 -6.08
CA PRO A 167 4.03 -5.90 -5.59
C PRO A 167 5.14 -6.73 -6.24
N LEU A 168 4.83 -7.94 -6.78
CA LEU A 168 5.79 -8.77 -7.50
C LEU A 168 6.04 -8.34 -8.95
N ALA A 169 5.20 -7.44 -9.49
CA ALA A 169 5.34 -7.01 -10.87
C ALA A 169 6.73 -6.38 -11.12
N ALA A 170 7.37 -6.78 -12.22
CA ALA A 170 8.68 -6.33 -12.65
C ALA A 170 9.87 -6.72 -11.73
N LEU A 171 9.68 -7.66 -10.82
CA LEU A 171 10.78 -8.23 -10.03
C LEU A 171 11.27 -9.53 -10.66
N ASP A 172 12.57 -9.74 -10.58
CA ASP A 172 13.19 -11.04 -10.86
C ASP A 172 12.97 -12.02 -9.67
N GLU A 173 13.44 -13.24 -9.79
CA GLU A 173 13.27 -14.28 -8.77
C GLU A 173 13.86 -13.86 -7.41
N ALA A 174 15.05 -13.25 -7.41
CA ALA A 174 15.69 -12.77 -6.18
C ALA A 174 14.89 -11.60 -5.54
N GLY A 175 14.38 -10.68 -6.34
CA GLY A 175 13.51 -9.59 -5.90
C GLY A 175 12.17 -10.09 -5.35
N ALA A 176 11.58 -11.11 -5.98
CA ALA A 176 10.33 -11.73 -5.52
C ALA A 176 10.54 -12.48 -4.19
N ALA A 177 11.63 -13.20 -4.02
CA ALA A 177 11.99 -13.85 -2.76
C ALA A 177 12.17 -12.81 -1.64
N TRP A 178 12.97 -11.77 -1.89
CA TRP A 178 13.17 -10.68 -0.93
C TRP A 178 11.84 -10.03 -0.50
N LEU A 179 10.97 -9.72 -1.46
CA LEU A 179 9.68 -9.09 -1.17
C LEU A 179 8.77 -10.01 -0.34
N THR A 180 8.77 -11.30 -0.66
CA THR A 180 8.01 -12.29 0.10
C THR A 180 8.47 -12.33 1.57
N ASP A 181 9.80 -12.30 1.80
CA ASP A 181 10.36 -12.26 3.15
C ASP A 181 10.07 -10.94 3.87
N PHE A 182 10.09 -9.83 3.14
CA PHE A 182 9.69 -8.52 3.66
C PHE A 182 8.21 -8.52 4.12
N LEU A 183 7.29 -9.05 3.31
CA LEU A 183 5.88 -9.16 3.68
C LEU A 183 5.68 -10.09 4.89
N ARG A 184 6.43 -11.20 4.98
CA ARG A 184 6.45 -12.05 6.19
C ARG A 184 6.94 -11.29 7.42
N ALA A 185 7.94 -10.42 7.27
CA ALA A 185 8.45 -9.61 8.36
C ALA A 185 7.39 -8.59 8.83
N LEU A 186 6.68 -7.93 7.91
CA LEU A 186 5.55 -7.04 8.25
C LEU A 186 4.47 -7.79 9.04
N LYS A 187 4.08 -8.98 8.57
CA LYS A 187 3.09 -9.82 9.26
C LYS A 187 3.55 -10.18 10.68
N ARG A 188 4.80 -10.63 10.84
CA ARG A 188 5.38 -10.94 12.17
C ARG A 188 5.45 -9.72 13.09
N ALA A 189 5.64 -8.53 12.52
CA ALA A 189 5.61 -7.26 13.26
C ALA A 189 4.18 -6.78 13.60
N GLY A 190 3.14 -7.57 13.30
CA GLY A 190 1.75 -7.24 13.58
C GLY A 190 1.17 -6.12 12.70
N LYS A 191 1.78 -5.85 11.54
CA LYS A 191 1.25 -4.89 10.59
C LYS A 191 0.04 -5.47 9.86
N THR A 192 -0.93 -4.62 9.58
CA THR A 192 -2.04 -4.98 8.69
C THR A 192 -1.59 -4.81 7.25
N VAL A 193 -1.78 -5.82 6.41
CA VAL A 193 -1.29 -5.82 5.04
C VAL A 193 -2.41 -6.17 4.07
N LEU A 194 -2.64 -5.33 3.06
CA LEU A 194 -3.50 -5.63 1.91
C LEU A 194 -2.64 -5.59 0.65
N PHE A 195 -2.62 -6.65 -0.12
CA PHE A 195 -1.89 -6.65 -1.38
C PHE A 195 -2.72 -7.24 -2.52
N SER A 196 -2.68 -6.61 -3.67
CA SER A 196 -3.25 -7.18 -4.88
C SER A 196 -2.24 -8.13 -5.53
N THR A 197 -2.70 -9.25 -6.05
CA THR A 197 -1.86 -10.16 -6.83
C THR A 197 -2.71 -11.06 -7.72
N HIS A 198 -2.10 -11.57 -8.78
CA HIS A 198 -2.59 -12.69 -9.56
C HIS A 198 -1.82 -13.99 -9.23
N ASP A 199 -0.77 -13.90 -8.42
CA ASP A 199 0.02 -15.03 -7.94
C ASP A 199 -0.68 -15.67 -6.72
N THR A 200 -1.25 -16.85 -6.94
CA THR A 200 -1.91 -17.62 -5.88
C THR A 200 -0.92 -18.19 -4.87
N ALA A 201 0.32 -18.51 -5.28
CA ALA A 201 1.34 -19.04 -4.38
C ALA A 201 1.75 -18.00 -3.33
N LEU A 202 1.90 -16.73 -3.73
CA LEU A 202 2.13 -15.64 -2.78
C LEU A 202 0.97 -15.47 -1.81
N ALA A 203 -0.28 -15.52 -2.33
CA ALA A 203 -1.46 -15.42 -1.48
C ALA A 203 -1.55 -16.59 -0.49
N ASP A 204 -1.28 -17.82 -0.95
CA ASP A 204 -1.28 -19.02 -0.11
C ASP A 204 -0.21 -19.00 0.98
N ALA A 205 0.94 -18.40 0.69
CA ALA A 205 2.06 -18.30 1.62
C ALA A 205 1.88 -17.24 2.72
N LEU A 206 1.07 -16.20 2.49
CA LEU A 206 1.04 -15.02 3.34
C LEU A 206 -0.32 -14.65 3.90
N ALA A 207 -1.40 -14.84 3.11
CA ALA A 207 -2.70 -14.28 3.43
C ALA A 207 -3.45 -15.07 4.52
N ASP A 208 -4.04 -14.35 5.46
CA ASP A 208 -5.01 -14.88 6.42
C ASP A 208 -6.42 -14.92 5.82
N ALA A 209 -6.70 -14.00 4.88
CA ALA A 209 -7.95 -13.96 4.13
C ALA A 209 -7.68 -13.62 2.66
N ARG A 210 -8.53 -14.13 1.78
CA ARG A 210 -8.50 -13.87 0.34
C ARG A 210 -9.77 -13.19 -0.08
N TRP A 211 -9.64 -12.04 -0.72
CA TRP A 211 -10.76 -11.31 -1.29
C TRP A 211 -10.74 -11.49 -2.81
N ARG A 212 -11.63 -12.34 -3.27
CA ARG A 212 -11.72 -12.71 -4.68
C ARG A 212 -12.68 -11.79 -5.43
N PHE A 213 -12.14 -11.01 -6.35
CA PHE A 213 -12.92 -10.13 -7.22
C PHE A 213 -13.58 -10.94 -8.33
N THR A 214 -14.89 -10.73 -8.51
CA THR A 214 -15.69 -11.38 -9.55
C THR A 214 -15.78 -10.51 -10.82
N PRO A 215 -16.17 -11.08 -11.97
CA PRO A 215 -16.48 -10.29 -13.18
C PRO A 215 -17.59 -9.24 -12.96
N ALA A 216 -18.48 -9.48 -11.98
CA ALA A 216 -19.54 -8.54 -11.61
C ALA A 216 -19.05 -7.34 -10.76
N ARG A 217 -17.74 -7.24 -10.48
CA ARG A 217 -17.12 -6.19 -9.64
C ARG A 217 -17.48 -6.30 -8.16
N GLU A 218 -17.92 -7.44 -7.72
CA GLU A 218 -18.19 -7.80 -6.34
C GLU A 218 -16.97 -8.50 -5.73
N VAL A 219 -16.90 -8.53 -4.40
CA VAL A 219 -15.84 -9.19 -3.65
C VAL A 219 -16.41 -10.34 -2.83
N ARG A 220 -15.84 -11.54 -3.00
CA ARG A 220 -16.08 -12.69 -2.13
C ARG A 220 -14.94 -12.83 -1.15
N VAL A 221 -15.26 -12.85 0.14
CA VAL A 221 -14.28 -13.02 1.22
C VAL A 221 -14.14 -14.51 1.54
N GLU A 222 -12.92 -15.03 1.44
CA GLU A 222 -12.53 -16.40 1.80
C GLU A 222 -11.54 -16.31 2.96
N ARG A 223 -11.79 -17.01 4.04
CA ARG A 223 -10.93 -17.09 5.24
C ARG A 223 -10.48 -18.52 5.51
#